data_381475e047f7493563b0895f8305e9d8
#
_entry.id   381475e047f7493563b0895f8305e9d8
#
_cell.length_a   1.000
_cell.length_b   1.000
_cell.length_c   1.000
_cell.angle_alpha   90.00
_cell.angle_beta   90.00
_cell.angle_gamma   90.00
#
_symmetry.space_group_name_H-M   'P 1'
#
loop_
_entity.id
_entity.type
_entity.pdbx_description
1 polymer ?
#
loop_
_entity_poly.entity_id
_entity_poly.type
_entity_poly.pdbx_seq_one_letter_code
_entity_poly.pdbx_strand_id
1 'polypeptide(L)'
;MAYASRQSSYLIASFGAVLQVLAAWWDAFSHIPYGDVEPWWNPAHLTLYAAIAITIIGVWRGLRYSPKQPPVSLSPIRFVNVPGLKLARVGCLIEIIAGIWNEIAHTVFLNEPRNGPALALLTVGILTVNLGMVIGLVIEYGMIRHGIVIVSAARRRTVALFVLLSFSAIWLGASGYFIYVGRTFRSLSVNWLVAVLLALVATFVLVPVKRVMPRLGSSIAIGLAFNAATYVLLAIYAGSSPYVPWGLLPITLFDLVLYLLTPIIAFRRTIILSALIAGMFFWATYYPFTIYLFPWSFAFQLPVFAVVLGSVAGALIGDKVHASLSSVVLRDVGASV
;
A
#
# COMPACT_ATOMS: atom_id res chain seq x y z
N MET A 1 -7.52 -29.29 7.02
CA MET A 1 -6.13 -28.91 7.36
C MET A 1 -5.49 -27.97 6.33
N ALA A 2 -5.52 -28.25 5.02
CA ALA A 2 -4.88 -27.43 3.98
C ALA A 2 -5.32 -25.95 3.96
N TYR A 3 -6.63 -25.67 4.14
CA TYR A 3 -7.14 -24.30 4.17
C TYR A 3 -6.58 -23.47 5.35
N ALA A 4 -6.61 -24.01 6.56
CA ALA A 4 -6.08 -23.32 7.75
C ALA A 4 -4.58 -23.03 7.61
N SER A 5 -3.80 -23.94 7.01
CA SER A 5 -2.39 -23.76 6.72
C SER A 5 -2.14 -22.67 5.68
N ARG A 6 -2.97 -22.57 4.63
CA ARG A 6 -2.90 -21.51 3.62
C ARG A 6 -3.21 -20.15 4.23
N GLN A 7 -4.29 -20.04 5.02
CA GLN A 7 -4.66 -18.80 5.68
C GLN A 7 -3.58 -18.32 6.67
N SER A 8 -2.96 -19.23 7.41
CA SER A 8 -1.84 -18.89 8.30
C SER A 8 -0.64 -18.40 7.49
N SER A 9 -0.40 -18.96 6.31
CA SER A 9 0.67 -18.54 5.40
C SER A 9 0.44 -17.10 4.87
N TYR A 10 -0.81 -16.74 4.52
CA TYR A 10 -1.14 -15.36 4.17
C TYR A 10 -0.88 -14.39 5.32
N LEU A 11 -1.23 -14.76 6.56
CA LEU A 11 -0.99 -13.90 7.71
C LEU A 11 0.50 -13.71 8.00
N ILE A 12 1.30 -14.78 7.89
CA ILE A 12 2.76 -14.70 8.04
C ILE A 12 3.37 -13.82 6.95
N ALA A 13 3.01 -14.07 5.68
CA ALA A 13 3.53 -13.28 4.56
C ALA A 13 3.11 -11.82 4.66
N SER A 14 1.86 -11.53 5.06
CA SER A 14 1.38 -10.16 5.23
C SER A 14 2.05 -9.44 6.40
N PHE A 15 2.33 -10.14 7.49
CA PHE A 15 3.12 -9.58 8.59
C PHE A 15 4.51 -9.16 8.10
N GLY A 16 5.22 -10.05 7.39
CA GLY A 16 6.50 -9.71 6.78
C GLY A 16 6.40 -8.55 5.80
N ALA A 17 5.38 -8.53 4.93
CA ALA A 17 5.17 -7.48 3.93
C ALA A 17 4.90 -6.10 4.56
N VAL A 18 4.12 -6.02 5.63
CA VAL A 18 3.91 -4.79 6.40
C VAL A 18 5.20 -4.33 7.07
N LEU A 19 5.92 -5.28 7.68
CA LEU A 19 7.20 -4.98 8.34
C LEU A 19 8.25 -4.50 7.34
N GLN A 20 8.29 -5.02 6.11
CA GLN A 20 9.16 -4.51 5.04
C GLN A 20 8.94 -3.02 4.78
N VAL A 21 7.68 -2.60 4.67
CA VAL A 21 7.37 -1.20 4.42
C VAL A 21 7.81 -0.31 5.58
N LEU A 22 7.55 -0.75 6.81
CA LEU A 22 7.98 -0.02 8.01
C LEU A 22 9.51 0.04 8.12
N ALA A 23 10.20 -1.05 7.81
CA ALA A 23 11.66 -1.10 7.82
C ALA A 23 12.28 -0.25 6.71
N ALA A 24 11.71 -0.26 5.50
CA ALA A 24 12.15 0.61 4.40
C ALA A 24 11.95 2.11 4.71
N TRP A 25 10.86 2.47 5.40
CA TRP A 25 10.66 3.81 5.90
C TRP A 25 11.66 4.16 7.00
N TRP A 26 11.90 3.26 7.94
CA TRP A 26 12.91 3.43 8.97
C TRP A 26 14.28 3.68 8.35
N ASP A 27 14.65 2.86 7.40
CA ASP A 27 15.88 2.98 6.64
C ASP A 27 16.00 4.35 5.97
N ALA A 28 14.99 4.76 5.21
CA ALA A 28 14.96 6.06 4.54
C ALA A 28 15.08 7.25 5.52
N PHE A 29 14.52 7.16 6.72
CA PHE A 29 14.63 8.19 7.74
C PHE A 29 15.97 8.16 8.48
N SER A 30 16.61 7.00 8.63
CA SER A 30 17.92 6.88 9.27
C SER A 30 19.01 7.63 8.50
N HIS A 31 18.87 7.73 7.18
CA HIS A 31 19.78 8.51 6.33
C HIS A 31 19.72 10.04 6.54
N ILE A 32 18.66 10.58 7.18
CA ILE A 32 18.53 12.02 7.40
C ILE A 32 19.65 12.58 8.28
N PRO A 33 19.94 12.02 9.47
CA PRO A 33 21.00 12.51 10.35
C PRO A 33 22.40 11.98 9.99
N TYR A 34 22.51 10.79 9.39
CA TYR A 34 23.80 10.11 9.21
C TYR A 34 24.37 10.23 7.80
N GLY A 35 23.59 10.78 6.85
CA GLY A 35 23.98 10.79 5.44
C GLY A 35 23.96 9.39 4.83
N ASP A 36 24.64 9.26 3.70
CA ASP A 36 24.52 8.05 2.87
C ASP A 36 25.57 6.96 3.18
N VAL A 37 26.32 7.08 4.28
CA VAL A 37 27.38 6.12 4.65
C VAL A 37 26.93 5.31 5.86
N GLU A 38 26.05 4.35 5.62
CA GLU A 38 25.62 3.43 6.69
C GLU A 38 26.17 2.01 6.47
N PRO A 39 26.59 1.34 7.56
CA PRO A 39 27.00 -0.05 7.44
C PRO A 39 25.82 -0.96 7.14
N TRP A 40 26.02 -2.01 6.32
CA TRP A 40 24.98 -2.98 5.94
C TRP A 40 24.28 -3.66 7.14
N TRP A 41 24.92 -3.69 8.32
CA TRP A 41 24.33 -4.22 9.58
C TRP A 41 23.52 -3.20 10.37
N ASN A 42 23.18 -2.05 9.78
CA ASN A 42 22.25 -1.11 10.38
C ASN A 42 20.97 -1.85 10.81
N PRO A 43 20.43 -1.59 12.01
CA PRO A 43 19.19 -2.21 12.48
C PRO A 43 18.01 -2.09 11.51
N ALA A 44 17.91 -1.00 10.75
CA ALA A 44 16.88 -0.83 9.73
C ALA A 44 17.03 -1.83 8.58
N HIS A 45 18.26 -1.98 8.04
CA HIS A 45 18.57 -2.97 7.00
C HIS A 45 18.32 -4.39 7.49
N LEU A 46 18.82 -4.75 8.68
CA LEU A 46 18.60 -6.08 9.25
C LEU A 46 17.12 -6.39 9.44
N THR A 47 16.34 -5.40 9.88
CA THR A 47 14.88 -5.54 10.01
C THR A 47 14.22 -5.74 8.65
N LEU A 48 14.66 -5.02 7.62
CA LEU A 48 14.16 -5.18 6.25
C LEU A 48 14.47 -6.58 5.71
N TYR A 49 15.69 -7.06 5.86
CA TYR A 49 16.07 -8.42 5.41
C TYR A 49 15.32 -9.51 6.16
N ALA A 50 15.14 -9.35 7.48
CA ALA A 50 14.33 -10.28 8.27
C ALA A 50 12.86 -10.28 7.80
N ALA A 51 12.31 -9.12 7.51
CA ALA A 51 10.94 -8.98 7.00
C ALA A 51 10.77 -9.63 5.62
N ILE A 52 11.74 -9.47 4.71
CA ILE A 52 11.78 -10.15 3.41
C ILE A 52 11.81 -11.67 3.62
N ALA A 53 12.66 -12.16 4.50
CA ALA A 53 12.75 -13.60 4.80
C ALA A 53 11.43 -14.16 5.35
N ILE A 54 10.78 -13.47 6.29
CA ILE A 54 9.45 -13.84 6.83
C ILE A 54 8.42 -13.91 5.70
N THR A 55 8.43 -12.93 4.81
CA THR A 55 7.51 -12.88 3.66
C THR A 55 7.73 -14.07 2.73
N ILE A 56 8.98 -14.35 2.36
CA ILE A 56 9.36 -15.48 1.51
C ILE A 56 8.88 -16.80 2.12
N ILE A 57 9.13 -17.00 3.42
CA ILE A 57 8.68 -18.19 4.14
C ILE A 57 7.16 -18.34 4.07
N GLY A 58 6.43 -17.26 4.35
CA GLY A 58 4.97 -17.25 4.28
C GLY A 58 4.44 -17.55 2.88
N VAL A 59 4.98 -16.89 1.86
CA VAL A 59 4.61 -17.08 0.45
C VAL A 59 4.91 -18.52 0.00
N TRP A 60 6.11 -19.02 0.27
CA TRP A 60 6.51 -20.36 -0.12
C TRP A 60 5.65 -21.43 0.55
N ARG A 61 5.44 -21.29 1.87
CA ARG A 61 4.55 -22.19 2.62
C ARG A 61 3.13 -22.16 2.03
N GLY A 62 2.59 -20.98 1.75
CA GLY A 62 1.24 -20.83 1.18
C GLY A 62 1.10 -21.48 -0.19
N LEU A 63 2.11 -21.36 -1.05
CA LEU A 63 2.12 -21.99 -2.38
C LEU A 63 2.14 -23.54 -2.29
N ARG A 64 2.82 -24.10 -1.28
CA ARG A 64 2.80 -25.57 -1.07
C ARG A 64 1.42 -26.10 -0.69
N TYR A 65 0.62 -25.31 0.03
CA TYR A 65 -0.72 -25.68 0.47
C TYR A 65 -1.83 -25.22 -0.48
N SER A 66 -1.48 -24.54 -1.57
CA SER A 66 -2.46 -24.16 -2.59
C SER A 66 -2.86 -25.38 -3.43
N PRO A 67 -4.17 -25.64 -3.61
CA PRO A 67 -4.60 -26.73 -4.47
C PRO A 67 -4.05 -26.53 -5.89
N LYS A 68 -3.60 -27.61 -6.51
CA LYS A 68 -3.23 -27.62 -7.93
C LYS A 68 -4.51 -27.31 -8.71
N GLN A 69 -4.69 -26.09 -9.16
CA GLN A 69 -5.82 -25.74 -10.02
C GLN A 69 -5.62 -26.34 -11.41
N PRO A 70 -6.69 -26.87 -12.02
CA PRO A 70 -6.61 -27.29 -13.41
C PRO A 70 -6.19 -26.11 -14.31
N PRO A 71 -5.50 -26.37 -15.44
CA PRO A 71 -5.06 -25.31 -16.34
C PRO A 71 -6.28 -24.59 -16.90
N VAL A 72 -6.52 -23.41 -16.45
CA VAL A 72 -7.66 -22.58 -16.87
C VAL A 72 -7.20 -21.63 -17.97
N SER A 73 -7.91 -21.66 -19.10
CA SER A 73 -7.62 -20.94 -20.33
C SER A 73 -7.32 -19.42 -20.16
N LEU A 74 -6.43 -18.94 -20.99
CA LEU A 74 -5.76 -17.63 -21.02
C LEU A 74 -6.71 -16.43 -21.25
N SER A 75 -7.34 -15.90 -20.21
CA SER A 75 -7.91 -14.56 -20.23
C SER A 75 -7.03 -13.64 -19.35
N PRO A 76 -6.68 -12.40 -19.76
CA PRO A 76 -5.85 -11.50 -18.95
C PRO A 76 -6.45 -11.21 -17.56
N ILE A 77 -7.75 -11.35 -17.39
CA ILE A 77 -8.46 -11.24 -16.11
C ILE A 77 -8.22 -12.46 -15.21
N ARG A 78 -7.75 -13.57 -15.73
CA ARG A 78 -7.48 -14.83 -15.01
C ARG A 78 -6.15 -14.86 -14.25
N PHE A 79 -5.32 -13.84 -14.37
CA PHE A 79 -4.21 -13.62 -13.43
C PHE A 79 -4.70 -13.45 -11.99
N VAL A 80 -5.94 -13.08 -11.80
CA VAL A 80 -6.56 -12.88 -10.49
C VAL A 80 -6.94 -14.21 -9.80
N ASN A 81 -7.13 -15.30 -10.56
CA ASN A 81 -7.35 -16.65 -10.02
C ASN A 81 -6.09 -17.32 -9.47
N VAL A 82 -4.95 -16.68 -9.67
CA VAL A 82 -3.74 -17.07 -8.99
C VAL A 82 -3.82 -16.44 -7.61
N PRO A 83 -3.90 -17.22 -6.54
CA PRO A 83 -3.87 -16.66 -5.19
C PRO A 83 -2.77 -15.62 -5.11
N GLY A 84 -3.04 -14.49 -4.49
CA GLY A 84 -2.11 -13.35 -4.38
C GLY A 84 -0.67 -13.73 -4.03
N LEU A 85 -0.48 -14.95 -3.46
CA LEU A 85 0.80 -15.60 -3.23
C LEU A 85 1.68 -15.76 -4.49
N LYS A 86 1.10 -15.99 -5.68
CA LYS A 86 1.92 -16.09 -6.91
C LYS A 86 2.45 -14.70 -7.31
N LEU A 87 1.62 -13.67 -7.17
CA LEU A 87 2.05 -12.30 -7.39
C LEU A 87 3.10 -11.90 -6.36
N ALA A 88 2.86 -12.21 -5.08
CA ALA A 88 3.84 -11.97 -4.02
C ALA A 88 5.16 -12.71 -4.26
N ARG A 89 5.13 -13.92 -4.82
CA ARG A 89 6.36 -14.63 -5.21
C ARG A 89 7.17 -13.85 -6.25
N VAL A 90 6.49 -13.24 -7.23
CA VAL A 90 7.18 -12.38 -8.21
C VAL A 90 7.81 -11.18 -7.49
N GLY A 91 7.07 -10.54 -6.58
CA GLY A 91 7.61 -9.44 -5.75
C GLY A 91 8.84 -9.87 -4.95
N CYS A 92 8.80 -11.02 -4.26
CA CYS A 92 9.95 -11.56 -3.52
C CYS A 92 11.19 -11.81 -4.42
N LEU A 93 10.98 -12.27 -5.65
CA LEU A 93 12.08 -12.44 -6.60
C LEU A 93 12.69 -11.09 -7.00
N ILE A 94 11.85 -10.09 -7.23
CA ILE A 94 12.30 -8.71 -7.52
C ILE A 94 13.08 -8.16 -6.33
N GLU A 95 12.62 -8.36 -5.08
CA GLU A 95 13.31 -7.92 -3.86
C GLU A 95 14.67 -8.57 -3.70
N ILE A 96 14.78 -9.88 -3.96
CA ILE A 96 16.08 -10.59 -3.91
C ILE A 96 17.05 -10.00 -4.94
N ILE A 97 16.61 -9.79 -6.18
CA ILE A 97 17.45 -9.20 -7.24
C ILE A 97 17.85 -7.76 -6.86
N ALA A 98 16.91 -6.97 -6.35
CA ALA A 98 17.15 -5.60 -5.93
C ALA A 98 18.13 -5.54 -4.75
N GLY A 99 17.98 -6.41 -3.74
CA GLY A 99 18.87 -6.50 -2.59
C GLY A 99 20.29 -6.86 -3.00
N ILE A 100 20.47 -7.88 -3.84
CA ILE A 100 21.79 -8.25 -4.38
C ILE A 100 22.42 -7.08 -5.14
N TRP A 101 21.64 -6.41 -5.99
CA TRP A 101 22.12 -5.24 -6.73
C TRP A 101 22.52 -4.10 -5.79
N ASN A 102 21.69 -3.82 -4.78
CA ASN A 102 21.98 -2.80 -3.80
C ASN A 102 23.31 -3.06 -3.08
N GLU A 103 23.54 -4.30 -2.60
CA GLU A 103 24.78 -4.69 -1.94
C GLU A 103 26.00 -4.59 -2.86
N ILE A 104 25.88 -5.00 -4.11
CA ILE A 104 26.97 -4.83 -5.10
C ILE A 104 27.23 -3.34 -5.33
N ALA A 105 26.21 -2.52 -5.44
CA ALA A 105 26.36 -1.09 -5.66
C ALA A 105 27.06 -0.41 -4.47
N HIS A 106 26.70 -0.74 -3.23
CA HIS A 106 27.35 -0.23 -2.02
C HIS A 106 28.81 -0.67 -1.94
N THR A 107 29.11 -1.93 -2.27
CA THR A 107 30.46 -2.49 -2.13
C THR A 107 31.41 -2.03 -3.23
N VAL A 108 30.92 -1.94 -4.48
CA VAL A 108 31.76 -1.69 -5.66
C VAL A 108 31.86 -0.21 -5.99
N PHE A 109 30.77 0.54 -5.84
CA PHE A 109 30.71 1.92 -6.34
C PHE A 109 30.91 2.99 -5.27
N LEU A 110 30.90 2.65 -3.99
CA LEU A 110 31.16 3.53 -2.83
C LEU A 110 30.43 4.90 -2.85
N ASN A 111 29.48 5.10 -3.74
CA ASN A 111 28.78 6.36 -3.98
C ASN A 111 27.27 6.12 -4.15
N GLU A 112 26.51 6.46 -3.15
CA GLU A 112 25.08 6.22 -3.02
C GLU A 112 24.10 6.95 -3.95
N PRO A 113 24.36 8.16 -4.47
CA PRO A 113 23.39 8.79 -5.39
C PRO A 113 23.04 7.94 -6.61
N ARG A 114 23.77 6.85 -6.84
CA ARG A 114 23.64 5.94 -7.98
C ARG A 114 22.78 4.71 -7.70
N ASN A 115 22.33 4.52 -6.45
CA ASN A 115 21.47 3.39 -6.06
C ASN A 115 19.99 3.57 -6.42
N GLY A 116 19.59 4.70 -7.01
CA GLY A 116 18.21 4.95 -7.44
C GLY A 116 17.54 3.77 -8.15
N PRO A 117 18.18 3.09 -9.11
CA PRO A 117 17.58 1.94 -9.77
C PRO A 117 17.36 0.73 -8.86
N ALA A 118 18.29 0.43 -7.95
CA ALA A 118 18.16 -0.68 -7.00
C ALA A 118 17.03 -0.39 -6.01
N LEU A 119 16.96 0.83 -5.46
CA LEU A 119 15.90 1.25 -4.56
C LEU A 119 14.53 1.27 -5.27
N ALA A 120 14.46 1.74 -6.51
CA ALA A 120 13.24 1.70 -7.31
C ALA A 120 12.76 0.24 -7.50
N LEU A 121 13.68 -0.66 -7.85
CA LEU A 121 13.38 -2.07 -8.05
C LEU A 121 12.93 -2.73 -6.74
N LEU A 122 13.59 -2.43 -5.62
CA LEU A 122 13.21 -2.90 -4.28
C LEU A 122 11.79 -2.42 -3.93
N THR A 123 11.49 -1.15 -4.17
CA THR A 123 10.16 -0.60 -3.92
C THR A 123 9.10 -1.28 -4.78
N VAL A 124 9.38 -1.53 -6.06
CA VAL A 124 8.48 -2.30 -6.94
C VAL A 124 8.25 -3.70 -6.39
N GLY A 125 9.29 -4.37 -5.89
CA GLY A 125 9.19 -5.67 -5.23
C GLY A 125 8.27 -5.62 -4.02
N ILE A 126 8.52 -4.71 -3.08
CA ILE A 126 7.74 -4.52 -1.86
C ILE A 126 6.25 -4.22 -2.18
N LEU A 127 5.98 -3.32 -3.13
CA LEU A 127 4.61 -2.99 -3.54
C LEU A 127 3.93 -4.18 -4.22
N THR A 128 4.65 -4.96 -5.03
CA THR A 128 4.14 -6.16 -5.68
C THR A 128 3.78 -7.25 -4.67
N VAL A 129 4.61 -7.45 -3.65
CA VAL A 129 4.32 -8.35 -2.52
C VAL A 129 3.05 -7.89 -1.79
N ASN A 130 3.00 -6.61 -1.39
CA ASN A 130 1.85 -6.07 -0.66
C ASN A 130 0.56 -6.15 -1.47
N LEU A 131 0.60 -5.89 -2.77
CA LEU A 131 -0.54 -6.06 -3.67
C LEU A 131 -0.99 -7.53 -3.72
N GLY A 132 -0.05 -8.46 -3.80
CA GLY A 132 -0.34 -9.89 -3.71
C GLY A 132 -1.01 -10.28 -2.40
N MET A 133 -0.56 -9.72 -1.28
CA MET A 133 -1.17 -9.96 0.04
C MET A 133 -2.57 -9.37 0.12
N VAL A 134 -2.77 -8.15 -0.34
CA VAL A 134 -4.11 -7.53 -0.39
C VAL A 134 -5.08 -8.38 -1.19
N ILE A 135 -4.71 -8.79 -2.40
CA ILE A 135 -5.54 -9.64 -3.26
C ILE A 135 -5.93 -10.93 -2.52
N GLY A 136 -4.95 -11.63 -1.95
CA GLY A 136 -5.20 -12.87 -1.24
C GLY A 136 -6.08 -12.69 0.00
N LEU A 137 -5.80 -11.70 0.82
CA LEU A 137 -6.56 -11.42 2.05
C LEU A 137 -7.98 -10.92 1.77
N VAL A 138 -8.18 -10.12 0.73
CA VAL A 138 -9.53 -9.67 0.31
C VAL A 138 -10.38 -10.86 -0.12
N ILE A 139 -9.82 -11.79 -0.88
CA ILE A 139 -10.50 -13.03 -1.28
C ILE A 139 -10.82 -13.88 -0.04
N GLU A 140 -9.85 -14.10 0.85
CA GLU A 140 -10.06 -14.86 2.10
C GLU A 140 -11.12 -14.21 2.99
N TYR A 141 -11.08 -12.90 3.15
CA TYR A 141 -12.07 -12.17 3.93
C TYR A 141 -13.47 -12.24 3.29
N GLY A 142 -13.54 -12.15 1.96
CA GLY A 142 -14.78 -12.31 1.20
C GLY A 142 -15.40 -13.68 1.44
N MET A 143 -14.62 -14.76 1.36
CA MET A 143 -15.10 -16.13 1.63
C MET A 143 -15.62 -16.28 3.08
N ILE A 144 -14.95 -15.69 4.05
CA ILE A 144 -15.41 -15.69 5.45
C ILE A 144 -16.70 -14.89 5.61
N ARG A 145 -16.80 -13.71 4.97
CA ARG A 145 -17.96 -12.83 5.05
C ARG A 145 -19.22 -13.45 4.46
N HIS A 146 -19.06 -14.16 3.35
CA HIS A 146 -20.17 -14.85 2.68
C HIS A 146 -20.50 -16.24 3.27
N GLY A 147 -19.85 -16.61 4.38
CA GLY A 147 -20.11 -17.87 5.06
C GLY A 147 -19.60 -19.12 4.34
N ILE A 148 -18.83 -18.97 3.25
CA ILE A 148 -18.22 -20.07 2.51
C ILE A 148 -17.22 -20.80 3.38
N VAL A 149 -16.54 -20.04 4.23
CA VAL A 149 -15.58 -20.56 5.21
C VAL A 149 -15.99 -20.11 6.61
N ILE A 150 -16.20 -21.08 7.48
CA ILE A 150 -16.54 -20.84 8.88
C ILE A 150 -15.24 -20.76 9.69
N VAL A 151 -15.03 -19.64 10.37
CA VAL A 151 -13.89 -19.40 11.25
C VAL A 151 -14.36 -18.77 12.56
N SER A 152 -13.54 -18.85 13.61
CA SER A 152 -13.83 -18.16 14.87
C SER A 152 -13.88 -16.64 14.68
N ALA A 153 -14.63 -15.96 15.57
CA ALA A 153 -14.71 -14.49 15.54
C ALA A 153 -13.34 -13.82 15.71
N ALA A 154 -12.45 -14.39 16.52
CA ALA A 154 -11.07 -13.92 16.67
C ALA A 154 -10.31 -14.00 15.33
N ARG A 155 -10.39 -15.11 14.63
CA ARG A 155 -9.74 -15.32 13.34
C ARG A 155 -10.26 -14.35 12.28
N ARG A 156 -11.58 -14.15 12.21
CA ARG A 156 -12.19 -13.17 11.30
C ARG A 156 -11.67 -11.75 11.56
N ARG A 157 -11.54 -11.34 12.85
CA ARG A 157 -10.98 -10.04 13.23
C ARG A 157 -9.51 -9.93 12.81
N THR A 158 -8.72 -10.99 12.99
CA THR A 158 -7.32 -11.02 12.56
C THR A 158 -7.19 -10.83 11.05
N VAL A 159 -7.96 -11.56 10.24
CA VAL A 159 -7.93 -11.39 8.78
C VAL A 159 -8.33 -9.97 8.38
N ALA A 160 -9.38 -9.41 9.00
CA ALA A 160 -9.81 -8.03 8.76
C ALA A 160 -8.70 -7.02 9.09
N LEU A 161 -8.02 -7.19 10.23
CA LEU A 161 -6.88 -6.35 10.62
C LEU A 161 -5.76 -6.41 9.57
N PHE A 162 -5.38 -7.61 9.12
CA PHE A 162 -4.33 -7.74 8.12
C PHE A 162 -4.73 -7.20 6.74
N VAL A 163 -6.02 -7.24 6.37
CA VAL A 163 -6.50 -6.52 5.18
C VAL A 163 -6.23 -5.02 5.32
N LEU A 164 -6.61 -4.41 6.45
CA LEU A 164 -6.37 -2.99 6.71
C LEU A 164 -4.88 -2.65 6.70
N LEU A 165 -4.07 -3.43 7.41
CA LEU A 165 -2.61 -3.21 7.49
C LEU A 165 -1.94 -3.34 6.12
N SER A 166 -2.33 -4.32 5.30
CA SER A 166 -1.76 -4.49 3.95
C SER A 166 -2.14 -3.35 3.01
N PHE A 167 -3.36 -2.82 3.09
CA PHE A 167 -3.74 -1.60 2.36
C PHE A 167 -2.97 -0.38 2.85
N SER A 168 -2.80 -0.22 4.18
CA SER A 168 -1.98 0.85 4.76
C SER A 168 -0.53 0.75 4.27
N ALA A 169 0.02 -0.47 4.18
CA ALA A 169 1.37 -0.70 3.71
C ALA A 169 1.55 -0.32 2.22
N ILE A 170 0.57 -0.61 1.35
CA ILE A 170 0.62 -0.14 -0.05
C ILE A 170 0.68 1.39 -0.10
N TRP A 171 -0.19 2.05 0.66
CA TRP A 171 -0.20 3.51 0.66
C TRP A 171 1.09 4.10 1.25
N LEU A 172 1.54 3.58 2.39
CA LEU A 172 2.78 4.00 3.03
C LEU A 172 3.99 3.77 2.10
N GLY A 173 4.13 2.59 1.52
CA GLY A 173 5.24 2.25 0.63
C GLY A 173 5.28 3.10 -0.63
N ALA A 174 4.15 3.28 -1.31
CA ALA A 174 4.07 4.14 -2.48
C ALA A 174 4.33 5.61 -2.11
N SER A 175 3.80 6.08 -0.98
CA SER A 175 4.01 7.45 -0.51
C SER A 175 5.48 7.73 -0.21
N GLY A 176 6.16 6.80 0.45
CA GLY A 176 7.59 6.90 0.74
C GLY A 176 8.43 7.05 -0.51
N TYR A 177 8.17 6.19 -1.49
CA TYR A 177 8.88 6.25 -2.77
C TYR A 177 8.64 7.57 -3.51
N PHE A 178 7.39 8.02 -3.60
CA PHE A 178 7.09 9.28 -4.29
C PHE A 178 7.69 10.49 -3.60
N ILE A 179 7.68 10.53 -2.26
CA ILE A 179 8.34 11.60 -1.49
C ILE A 179 9.85 11.56 -1.72
N TYR A 180 10.46 10.38 -1.73
CA TYR A 180 11.89 10.22 -2.03
C TYR A 180 12.23 10.72 -3.43
N VAL A 181 11.47 10.33 -4.45
CA VAL A 181 11.65 10.81 -5.83
C VAL A 181 11.50 12.34 -5.91
N GLY A 182 10.47 12.90 -5.27
CA GLY A 182 10.26 14.36 -5.23
C GLY A 182 11.42 15.10 -4.58
N ARG A 183 11.99 14.55 -3.50
CA ARG A 183 13.16 15.11 -2.82
C ARG A 183 14.41 15.04 -3.68
N THR A 184 14.62 13.94 -4.39
CA THR A 184 15.81 13.72 -5.23
C THR A 184 15.83 14.66 -6.42
N PHE A 185 14.73 14.82 -7.13
CA PHE A 185 14.68 15.62 -8.34
C PHE A 185 14.52 17.13 -8.09
N ARG A 186 14.10 17.55 -6.90
CA ARG A 186 13.99 18.94 -6.44
C ARG A 186 13.40 19.94 -7.46
N SER A 187 12.60 19.48 -8.41
CA SER A 187 11.97 20.32 -9.42
C SER A 187 10.51 20.58 -9.11
N LEU A 188 10.02 21.77 -9.46
CA LEU A 188 8.63 22.17 -9.28
C LEU A 188 7.65 21.22 -9.96
N SER A 189 7.99 20.77 -11.18
CA SER A 189 7.17 19.85 -11.95
C SER A 189 7.06 18.45 -11.32
N VAL A 190 8.09 18.00 -10.62
CA VAL A 190 8.06 16.68 -9.95
C VAL A 190 7.21 16.75 -8.67
N ASN A 191 7.28 17.83 -7.92
CA ASN A 191 6.59 17.94 -6.63
C ASN A 191 5.04 17.94 -6.76
N TRP A 192 4.47 18.63 -7.74
CA TRP A 192 3.02 18.53 -7.96
C TRP A 192 2.60 17.16 -8.48
N LEU A 193 3.44 16.50 -9.31
CA LEU A 193 3.21 15.13 -9.76
C LEU A 193 3.20 14.15 -8.57
N VAL A 194 4.11 14.34 -7.61
CA VAL A 194 4.10 13.56 -6.36
C VAL A 194 2.76 13.69 -5.64
N ALA A 195 2.23 14.90 -5.48
CA ALA A 195 0.92 15.11 -4.85
C ALA A 195 -0.22 14.40 -5.61
N VAL A 196 -0.20 14.45 -6.95
CA VAL A 196 -1.18 13.72 -7.80
C VAL A 196 -1.09 12.22 -7.55
N LEU A 197 0.12 11.65 -7.56
CA LEU A 197 0.33 10.22 -7.36
C LEU A 197 -0.05 9.77 -5.95
N LEU A 198 0.25 10.59 -4.93
CA LEU A 198 -0.16 10.32 -3.56
C LEU A 198 -1.67 10.29 -3.39
N ALA A 199 -2.38 11.27 -3.99
CA ALA A 199 -3.84 11.31 -3.97
C ALA A 199 -4.47 10.13 -4.74
N LEU A 200 -3.89 9.78 -5.89
CA LEU A 200 -4.30 8.62 -6.69
C LEU A 200 -4.17 7.32 -5.88
N VAL A 201 -3.01 7.07 -5.28
CA VAL A 201 -2.78 5.85 -4.50
C VAL A 201 -3.65 5.83 -3.25
N ALA A 202 -3.82 6.97 -2.56
CA ALA A 202 -4.70 7.04 -1.40
C ALA A 202 -6.12 6.57 -1.75
N THR A 203 -6.75 7.18 -2.75
CA THR A 203 -8.12 6.83 -3.13
C THR A 203 -8.24 5.47 -3.80
N PHE A 204 -7.22 5.04 -4.56
CA PHE A 204 -7.11 3.67 -5.07
C PHE A 204 -7.16 2.63 -3.95
N VAL A 205 -6.54 2.90 -2.80
CA VAL A 205 -6.55 2.02 -1.62
C VAL A 205 -7.87 2.11 -0.86
N LEU A 206 -8.40 3.33 -0.67
CA LEU A 206 -9.57 3.56 0.17
C LEU A 206 -10.86 2.95 -0.39
N VAL A 207 -11.06 2.99 -1.71
CA VAL A 207 -12.29 2.46 -2.33
C VAL A 207 -12.44 0.95 -2.12
N PRO A 208 -11.46 0.09 -2.43
CA PRO A 208 -11.55 -1.34 -2.13
C PRO A 208 -11.77 -1.62 -0.64
N VAL A 209 -11.13 -0.86 0.24
CA VAL A 209 -11.35 -1.00 1.69
C VAL A 209 -12.81 -0.77 2.06
N LYS A 210 -13.43 0.27 1.53
CA LYS A 210 -14.87 0.55 1.78
C LYS A 210 -15.79 -0.49 1.19
N ARG A 211 -15.43 -1.07 0.05
CA ARG A 211 -16.17 -2.20 -0.54
C ARG A 211 -16.09 -3.46 0.33
N VAL A 212 -14.89 -3.74 0.85
CA VAL A 212 -14.64 -4.91 1.71
C VAL A 212 -15.24 -4.70 3.10
N MET A 213 -15.06 -3.51 3.67
CA MET A 213 -15.48 -3.12 5.01
C MET A 213 -16.33 -1.84 4.97
N PRO A 214 -17.63 -1.91 4.66
CA PRO A 214 -18.49 -0.75 4.45
C PRO A 214 -18.93 -0.10 5.79
N ARG A 215 -18.01 0.09 6.72
CA ARG A 215 -18.25 0.72 8.02
C ARG A 215 -17.61 2.09 8.05
N LEU A 216 -18.26 3.04 8.72
CA LEU A 216 -17.60 4.30 9.06
C LEU A 216 -16.34 4.00 9.88
N GLY A 217 -15.25 4.70 9.57
CA GLY A 217 -13.97 4.53 10.25
C GLY A 217 -12.99 3.55 9.59
N SER A 218 -13.41 2.72 8.61
CA SER A 218 -12.49 1.78 7.97
C SER A 218 -11.37 2.47 7.17
N SER A 219 -11.69 3.54 6.45
CA SER A 219 -10.68 4.37 5.77
C SER A 219 -9.88 5.21 6.76
N ILE A 220 -10.54 5.73 7.81
CA ILE A 220 -9.89 6.50 8.87
C ILE A 220 -8.83 5.65 9.58
N ALA A 221 -9.10 4.37 9.84
CA ALA A 221 -8.13 3.46 10.45
C ALA A 221 -6.86 3.31 9.62
N ILE A 222 -6.97 3.27 8.28
CA ILE A 222 -5.80 3.27 7.37
C ILE A 222 -5.03 4.59 7.49
N GLY A 223 -5.75 5.72 7.47
CA GLY A 223 -5.15 7.04 7.63
C GLY A 223 -4.42 7.19 8.96
N LEU A 224 -5.02 6.71 10.05
CA LEU A 224 -4.38 6.72 11.38
C LEU A 224 -3.12 5.85 11.40
N ALA A 225 -3.17 4.63 10.87
CA ALA A 225 -2.00 3.75 10.81
C ALA A 225 -0.85 4.38 10.00
N PHE A 226 -1.17 4.97 8.84
CA PHE A 226 -0.22 5.69 8.01
C PHE A 226 0.42 6.87 8.77
N ASN A 227 -0.42 7.75 9.35
CA ASN A 227 0.07 8.95 10.05
C ASN A 227 0.85 8.58 11.32
N ALA A 228 0.41 7.56 12.07
CA ALA A 228 1.13 7.09 13.26
C ALA A 228 2.53 6.57 12.90
N ALA A 229 2.64 5.72 11.87
CA ALA A 229 3.93 5.22 11.41
C ALA A 229 4.86 6.36 10.98
N THR A 230 4.36 7.31 10.18
CA THR A 230 5.13 8.46 9.72
C THR A 230 5.54 9.37 10.89
N TYR A 231 4.62 9.63 11.83
CA TYR A 231 4.91 10.46 13.01
C TYR A 231 5.99 9.85 13.89
N VAL A 232 5.90 8.55 14.19
CA VAL A 232 6.90 7.87 15.03
C VAL A 232 8.28 7.96 14.41
N LEU A 233 8.39 7.72 13.11
CA LEU A 233 9.69 7.78 12.42
C LEU A 233 10.24 9.21 12.35
N LEU A 234 9.40 10.20 12.08
CA LEU A 234 9.81 11.61 12.11
C LEU A 234 10.24 12.05 13.50
N ALA A 235 9.53 11.63 14.54
CA ALA A 235 9.89 11.96 15.92
C ALA A 235 11.27 11.39 16.30
N ILE A 236 11.60 10.19 15.84
CA ILE A 236 12.88 9.53 16.11
C ILE A 236 14.04 10.24 15.37
N TYR A 237 13.86 10.58 14.09
CA TYR A 237 14.98 10.99 13.23
C TYR A 237 15.03 12.47 12.89
N ALA A 238 13.92 13.19 12.93
CA ALA A 238 13.83 14.62 12.60
C ALA A 238 13.62 15.51 13.83
N GLY A 239 13.59 14.95 15.03
CA GLY A 239 13.39 15.70 16.27
C GLY A 239 11.99 16.34 16.34
N SER A 240 11.91 17.57 16.84
CA SER A 240 10.67 18.32 17.03
C SER A 240 10.08 18.90 15.74
N SER A 241 10.27 18.26 14.61
CA SER A 241 9.71 18.71 13.34
C SER A 241 8.18 18.74 13.40
N PRO A 242 7.52 19.86 13.09
CA PRO A 242 6.06 19.94 13.11
C PRO A 242 5.48 19.04 12.04
N TYR A 243 5.06 17.84 12.45
CA TYR A 243 4.38 16.93 11.56
C TYR A 243 2.92 17.35 11.39
N VAL A 244 2.56 17.69 10.17
CA VAL A 244 1.16 17.90 9.80
C VAL A 244 0.60 16.57 9.30
N PRO A 245 -0.47 16.03 9.92
CA PRO A 245 -1.09 14.78 9.49
C PRO A 245 -1.87 14.99 8.17
N TRP A 246 -1.15 15.29 7.10
CA TRP A 246 -1.66 15.74 5.82
C TRP A 246 -2.66 14.78 5.15
N GLY A 247 -2.59 13.50 5.45
CA GLY A 247 -3.50 12.52 4.90
C GLY A 247 -4.78 12.31 5.73
N LEU A 248 -4.82 12.72 6.99
CA LEU A 248 -5.92 12.35 7.89
C LEU A 248 -7.24 13.06 7.56
N LEU A 249 -7.20 14.36 7.33
CA LEU A 249 -8.40 15.14 7.00
C LEU A 249 -9.06 14.70 5.69
N PRO A 250 -8.34 14.61 4.56
CA PRO A 250 -8.95 14.17 3.31
C PRO A 250 -9.52 12.74 3.38
N ILE A 251 -8.87 11.83 4.13
CA ILE A 251 -9.37 10.47 4.32
C ILE A 251 -10.63 10.46 5.18
N THR A 252 -10.66 11.25 6.23
CA THR A 252 -11.85 11.39 7.09
C THR A 252 -13.04 11.92 6.28
N LEU A 253 -12.81 12.94 5.47
CA LEU A 253 -13.84 13.48 4.59
C LEU A 253 -14.28 12.47 3.52
N PHE A 254 -13.34 11.75 2.92
CA PHE A 254 -13.67 10.66 1.99
C PHE A 254 -14.59 9.62 2.64
N ASP A 255 -14.23 9.15 3.82
CA ASP A 255 -14.97 8.12 4.57
C ASP A 255 -16.36 8.63 4.98
N LEU A 256 -16.44 9.85 5.49
CA LEU A 256 -17.69 10.48 5.94
C LEU A 256 -18.65 10.70 4.77
N VAL A 257 -18.18 11.32 3.68
CA VAL A 257 -19.01 11.61 2.49
C VAL A 257 -19.53 10.31 1.88
N LEU A 258 -18.66 9.30 1.77
CA LEU A 258 -19.06 8.00 1.25
C LEU A 258 -20.11 7.33 2.14
N TYR A 259 -19.93 7.40 3.46
CA TYR A 259 -20.88 6.83 4.43
C TYR A 259 -22.24 7.52 4.38
N LEU A 260 -22.26 8.85 4.37
CA LEU A 260 -23.50 9.65 4.41
C LEU A 260 -24.30 9.58 3.10
N LEU A 261 -23.60 9.55 1.96
CA LEU A 261 -24.27 9.64 0.67
C LEU A 261 -24.59 8.29 0.01
N THR A 262 -23.93 7.20 0.41
CA THR A 262 -24.21 5.86 -0.15
C THR A 262 -25.68 5.43 -0.01
N PRO A 263 -26.44 5.76 1.05
CA PRO A 263 -27.86 5.44 1.12
C PRO A 263 -28.75 6.27 0.19
N ILE A 264 -28.26 7.42 -0.28
CA ILE A 264 -29.05 8.42 -1.01
C ILE A 264 -28.79 8.38 -2.51
N ILE A 265 -27.53 8.16 -2.89
CA ILE A 265 -27.09 8.18 -4.29
C ILE A 265 -26.37 6.89 -4.66
N ALA A 266 -26.36 6.56 -5.96
CA ALA A 266 -25.65 5.39 -6.46
C ALA A 266 -24.17 5.41 -6.04
N PHE A 267 -23.70 4.29 -5.54
CA PHE A 267 -22.35 4.12 -4.95
C PHE A 267 -21.22 4.70 -5.83
N ARG A 268 -21.29 4.50 -7.15
CA ARG A 268 -20.28 5.02 -8.08
C ARG A 268 -20.24 6.57 -8.10
N ARG A 269 -21.39 7.23 -8.03
CA ARG A 269 -21.45 8.68 -7.93
C ARG A 269 -20.92 9.18 -6.59
N THR A 270 -21.25 8.46 -5.52
CA THR A 270 -20.74 8.75 -4.17
C THR A 270 -19.22 8.64 -4.11
N ILE A 271 -18.62 7.60 -4.74
CA ILE A 271 -17.16 7.47 -4.84
C ILE A 271 -16.53 8.68 -5.52
N ILE A 272 -17.08 9.10 -6.66
CA ILE A 272 -16.53 10.25 -7.40
C ILE A 272 -16.61 11.52 -6.55
N LEU A 273 -17.74 11.77 -5.91
CA LEU A 273 -17.93 12.96 -5.06
C LEU A 273 -16.99 12.93 -3.83
N SER A 274 -16.87 11.78 -3.19
CA SER A 274 -15.93 11.58 -2.06
C SER A 274 -14.48 11.82 -2.49
N ALA A 275 -14.10 11.34 -3.67
CA ALA A 275 -12.76 11.52 -4.21
C ALA A 275 -12.48 12.96 -4.63
N LEU A 276 -13.47 13.68 -5.19
CA LEU A 276 -13.36 15.12 -5.49
C LEU A 276 -13.07 15.92 -4.21
N ILE A 277 -13.88 15.71 -3.17
CA ILE A 277 -13.70 16.39 -1.88
C ILE A 277 -12.36 16.02 -1.25
N ALA A 278 -12.04 14.74 -1.19
CA ALA A 278 -10.76 14.28 -0.63
C ALA A 278 -9.56 14.87 -1.39
N GLY A 279 -9.61 14.94 -2.72
CA GLY A 279 -8.55 15.51 -3.54
C GLY A 279 -8.30 17.00 -3.27
N MET A 280 -9.38 17.78 -3.11
CA MET A 280 -9.27 19.19 -2.74
C MET A 280 -8.59 19.39 -1.38
N PHE A 281 -9.05 18.66 -0.36
CA PHE A 281 -8.47 18.73 0.98
C PHE A 281 -7.11 18.06 1.08
N PHE A 282 -6.83 17.06 0.23
CA PHE A 282 -5.50 16.44 0.16
C PHE A 282 -4.44 17.46 -0.23
N TRP A 283 -4.70 18.27 -1.24
CA TRP A 283 -3.79 19.34 -1.62
C TRP A 283 -3.65 20.40 -0.53
N ALA A 284 -4.77 20.82 0.06
CA ALA A 284 -4.78 21.82 1.12
C ALA A 284 -3.96 21.41 2.36
N THR A 285 -3.91 20.12 2.67
CA THR A 285 -3.11 19.61 3.81
C THR A 285 -1.69 19.20 3.43
N TYR A 286 -1.47 18.75 2.19
CA TYR A 286 -0.17 18.35 1.70
C TYR A 286 0.73 19.56 1.37
N TYR A 287 0.14 20.65 0.89
CA TYR A 287 0.87 21.85 0.52
C TYR A 287 1.71 22.46 1.67
N PRO A 288 1.19 22.65 2.88
CA PRO A 288 1.99 23.10 4.02
C PRO A 288 3.15 22.14 4.35
N PHE A 289 2.91 20.83 4.22
CA PHE A 289 3.95 19.81 4.44
C PHE A 289 5.05 19.91 3.39
N THR A 290 4.70 20.14 2.11
CA THR A 290 5.70 20.29 1.05
C THR A 290 6.50 21.58 1.18
N ILE A 291 5.90 22.69 1.56
CA ILE A 291 6.64 23.96 1.82
C ILE A 291 7.66 23.76 2.94
N TYR A 292 7.31 23.01 3.98
CA TYR A 292 8.21 22.72 5.08
C TYR A 292 9.41 21.86 4.64
N LEU A 293 9.16 20.82 3.84
CA LEU A 293 10.23 19.93 3.34
C LEU A 293 11.00 20.55 2.17
N PHE A 294 10.34 21.39 1.39
CA PHE A 294 10.85 21.96 0.15
C PHE A 294 10.50 23.46 0.15
N PRO A 295 11.39 24.35 0.58
CA PRO A 295 11.13 25.79 0.74
C PRO A 295 10.94 26.52 -0.61
N TRP A 296 10.34 25.90 -1.59
CA TRP A 296 10.08 26.45 -2.91
C TRP A 296 8.62 26.87 -3.03
N SER A 297 8.40 28.12 -3.44
CA SER A 297 7.04 28.64 -3.67
C SER A 297 6.38 27.97 -4.85
N PHE A 298 5.31 27.22 -4.60
CA PHE A 298 4.42 26.72 -5.66
C PHE A 298 3.24 27.68 -5.85
N ALA A 299 2.79 27.81 -7.10
CA ALA A 299 1.44 28.34 -7.33
C ALA A 299 0.42 27.35 -6.78
N PHE A 300 -0.28 27.71 -5.71
CA PHE A 300 -1.26 26.82 -5.03
C PHE A 300 -2.37 26.33 -5.97
N GLN A 301 -2.76 27.15 -6.95
CA GLN A 301 -4.00 26.95 -7.71
C GLN A 301 -3.89 25.88 -8.80
N LEU A 302 -2.80 25.84 -9.55
CA LEU A 302 -2.64 24.92 -10.68
C LEU A 302 -2.62 23.44 -10.31
N PRO A 303 -1.89 23.00 -9.26
CA PRO A 303 -1.85 21.58 -8.90
C PRO A 303 -3.16 21.03 -8.33
N VAL A 304 -4.05 21.88 -7.77
CA VAL A 304 -5.32 21.43 -7.18
C VAL A 304 -6.12 20.57 -8.16
N PHE A 305 -6.31 21.06 -9.38
CA PHE A 305 -7.08 20.32 -10.39
C PHE A 305 -6.43 18.96 -10.72
N ALA A 306 -5.12 18.94 -10.86
CA ALA A 306 -4.40 17.71 -11.15
C ALA A 306 -4.50 16.71 -9.99
N VAL A 307 -4.39 17.17 -8.73
CA VAL A 307 -4.54 16.32 -7.53
C VAL A 307 -5.96 15.78 -7.41
N VAL A 308 -6.97 16.62 -7.67
CA VAL A 308 -8.38 16.19 -7.70
C VAL A 308 -8.61 15.14 -8.78
N LEU A 309 -8.09 15.36 -9.99
CA LEU A 309 -8.19 14.37 -11.08
C LEU A 309 -7.47 13.05 -10.72
N GLY A 310 -6.29 13.13 -10.12
CA GLY A 310 -5.58 11.96 -9.61
C GLY A 310 -6.39 11.19 -8.57
N SER A 311 -7.02 11.90 -7.63
CA SER A 311 -7.89 11.33 -6.62
C SER A 311 -9.09 10.60 -7.25
N VAL A 312 -9.77 11.22 -8.21
CA VAL A 312 -10.91 10.60 -8.92
C VAL A 312 -10.45 9.38 -9.74
N ALA A 313 -9.34 9.50 -10.46
CA ALA A 313 -8.79 8.39 -11.23
C ALA A 313 -8.44 7.19 -10.34
N GLY A 314 -7.76 7.42 -9.22
CA GLY A 314 -7.45 6.40 -8.23
C GLY A 314 -8.70 5.70 -7.70
N ALA A 315 -9.73 6.47 -7.37
CA ALA A 315 -10.99 5.94 -6.87
C ALA A 315 -11.72 5.05 -7.91
N LEU A 316 -11.76 5.47 -9.17
CA LEU A 316 -12.36 4.69 -10.26
C LEU A 316 -11.57 3.42 -10.57
N ILE A 317 -10.24 3.48 -10.55
CA ILE A 317 -9.38 2.31 -10.73
C ILE A 317 -9.58 1.34 -9.57
N GLY A 318 -9.59 1.83 -8.33
CA GLY A 318 -9.83 1.04 -7.12
C GLY A 318 -11.19 0.32 -7.14
N ASP A 319 -12.25 1.01 -7.57
CA ASP A 319 -13.58 0.42 -7.72
C ASP A 319 -13.60 -0.70 -8.78
N LYS A 320 -12.96 -0.47 -9.92
CA LYS A 320 -12.85 -1.48 -10.99
C LYS A 320 -12.03 -2.70 -10.55
N VAL A 321 -10.93 -2.49 -9.85
CA VAL A 321 -10.10 -3.57 -9.30
C VAL A 321 -10.90 -4.39 -8.30
N HIS A 322 -11.60 -3.75 -7.36
CA HIS A 322 -12.45 -4.46 -6.41
C HIS A 322 -13.55 -5.26 -7.12
N ALA A 323 -14.24 -4.69 -8.10
CA ALA A 323 -15.28 -5.39 -8.85
C ALA A 323 -14.73 -6.65 -9.55
N SER A 324 -13.53 -6.55 -10.13
CA SER A 324 -12.85 -7.69 -10.73
C SER A 324 -12.49 -8.77 -9.70
N LEU A 325 -11.99 -8.37 -8.52
CA LEU A 325 -11.67 -9.31 -7.43
C LEU A 325 -12.93 -10.01 -6.89
N SER A 326 -14.03 -9.27 -6.72
CA SER A 326 -15.30 -9.82 -6.24
C SER A 326 -15.92 -10.81 -7.22
N SER A 327 -15.80 -10.54 -8.52
CA SER A 327 -16.30 -11.47 -9.56
C SER A 327 -15.57 -12.81 -9.54
N VAL A 328 -14.30 -12.83 -9.12
CA VAL A 328 -13.53 -14.07 -8.95
C VAL A 328 -14.07 -14.88 -7.77
N VAL A 329 -14.29 -14.23 -6.62
CA VAL A 329 -14.84 -14.90 -5.43
C VAL A 329 -16.20 -15.52 -5.74
N LEU A 330 -17.08 -14.82 -6.44
CA LEU A 330 -18.43 -15.30 -6.77
C LEU A 330 -18.41 -16.43 -7.79
N ARG A 331 -17.48 -16.44 -8.76
CA ARG A 331 -17.36 -17.55 -9.74
C ARG A 331 -16.84 -18.84 -9.12
N ASP A 332 -15.87 -18.74 -8.21
CA ASP A 332 -15.31 -19.92 -7.54
C ASP A 332 -16.32 -20.59 -6.60
N VAL A 333 -17.41 -19.89 -6.25
CA VAL A 333 -18.48 -20.38 -5.37
C VAL A 333 -19.64 -21.02 -6.17
N GLY A 334 -19.61 -20.93 -7.51
CA GLY A 334 -20.69 -21.48 -8.34
C GLY A 334 -22.01 -20.71 -8.18
N ALA A 335 -21.99 -19.53 -7.58
CA ALA A 335 -23.15 -18.66 -7.50
C ALA A 335 -23.35 -18.03 -8.88
N SER A 336 -24.27 -18.59 -9.68
CA SER A 336 -24.84 -17.89 -10.82
C SER A 336 -25.58 -16.66 -10.29
N VAL A 337 -25.07 -15.49 -10.62
CA VAL A 337 -25.78 -14.23 -10.45
C VAL A 337 -26.79 -14.09 -11.58
#